data_ed79ca7ca2d09059c258db21836d9999
#
_entry.id   ed79ca7ca2d09059c258db21836d9999
#
_cell.length_a   1.000
_cell.length_b   1.000
_cell.length_c   1.000
_cell.angle_alpha   90.00
_cell.angle_beta   90.00
_cell.angle_gamma   90.00
#
_symmetry.space_group_name_H-M   'P 1'
#
loop_
_entity.id
_entity.type
_entity.pdbx_description
1 polymer ?
#
loop_
_entity_poly.entity_id
_entity_poly.type
_entity_poly.pdbx_seq_one_letter_code
_entity_poly.pdbx_strand_id
1 'polypeptide(L)'
;VTKADIINEIAEKTGVDKADVTASVEAFFSVVKNSMSNGNNIYIRGFGSFINKKRKKKIARNISRNTALVIDEHYVPAFKPAKIFVSKIKNSEKVKLLAESAEKIREEEEDVD
;
A
#
# COMPACT_ATOMS: atom_id res chain seq x y z
N VAL A 1 -8.80 9.00 -4.03
CA VAL A 1 -7.61 9.84 -3.81
C VAL A 1 -6.43 9.26 -4.57
N THR A 2 -5.84 10.05 -5.44
CA THR A 2 -4.71 9.67 -6.27
C THR A 2 -3.41 10.30 -5.76
N LYS A 3 -2.28 9.92 -6.37
CA LYS A 3 -0.98 10.55 -6.10
C LYS A 3 -1.05 12.05 -6.39
N ALA A 4 -1.70 12.44 -7.48
CA ALA A 4 -1.87 13.84 -7.84
C ALA A 4 -2.66 14.62 -6.79
N ASP A 5 -3.72 14.01 -6.23
CA ASP A 5 -4.52 14.61 -5.17
C ASP A 5 -3.68 14.83 -3.90
N ILE A 6 -2.85 13.86 -3.55
CA ILE A 6 -1.95 13.95 -2.40
C ILE A 6 -0.94 15.08 -2.59
N ILE A 7 -0.34 15.17 -3.78
CA ILE A 7 0.63 16.23 -4.12
C ILE A 7 -0.02 17.60 -3.98
N ASN A 8 -1.22 17.78 -4.52
CA ASN A 8 -1.95 19.04 -4.43
C ASN A 8 -2.23 19.43 -2.98
N GLU A 9 -2.67 18.49 -2.17
CA GLU A 9 -2.98 18.71 -0.76
C GLU A 9 -1.73 19.09 0.04
N ILE A 10 -0.60 18.41 -0.22
CA ILE A 10 0.67 18.73 0.44
C ILE A 10 1.13 20.15 0.05
N ALA A 11 1.06 20.50 -1.24
CA ALA A 11 1.44 21.83 -1.69
C ALA A 11 0.61 22.93 -1.01
N GLU A 12 -0.70 22.74 -0.92
CA GLU A 12 -1.60 23.69 -0.23
C GLU A 12 -1.28 23.78 1.26
N LYS A 13 -1.10 22.65 1.92
CA LYS A 13 -0.88 22.56 3.36
C LYS A 13 0.45 23.15 3.80
N THR A 14 1.50 22.96 3.00
CA THR A 14 2.87 23.38 3.34
C THR A 14 3.29 24.71 2.73
N GLY A 15 2.62 25.15 1.69
CA GLY A 15 3.05 26.31 0.90
C GLY A 15 4.25 26.03 0.01
N VAL A 16 4.73 24.79 -0.05
CA VAL A 16 5.84 24.38 -0.90
C VAL A 16 5.36 24.32 -2.36
N ASP A 17 6.21 24.77 -3.28
CA ASP A 17 5.90 24.75 -4.71
C ASP A 17 5.56 23.32 -5.17
N LYS A 18 4.53 23.22 -5.98
CA LYS A 18 4.00 21.92 -6.46
C LYS A 18 5.07 21.09 -7.19
N ALA A 19 5.95 21.74 -7.95
CA ALA A 19 7.04 21.04 -8.64
C ALA A 19 7.98 20.37 -7.65
N ASP A 20 8.32 21.05 -6.55
CA ASP A 20 9.19 20.51 -5.51
C ASP A 20 8.51 19.41 -4.71
N VAL A 21 7.21 19.55 -4.44
CA VAL A 21 6.43 18.50 -3.79
C VAL A 21 6.39 17.24 -4.67
N THR A 22 6.13 17.42 -5.96
CA THR A 22 6.09 16.31 -6.93
C THR A 22 7.41 15.56 -6.94
N ALA A 23 8.53 16.28 -7.04
CA ALA A 23 9.85 15.67 -7.05
C ALA A 23 10.13 14.88 -5.76
N SER A 24 9.76 15.45 -4.61
CA SER A 24 9.97 14.80 -3.31
C SER A 24 9.11 13.57 -3.12
N VAL A 25 7.84 13.63 -3.50
CA VAL A 25 6.92 12.49 -3.38
C VAL A 25 7.35 11.34 -4.29
N GLU A 26 7.72 11.64 -5.53
CA GLU A 26 8.18 10.63 -6.47
C GLU A 26 9.51 10.01 -6.04
N ALA A 27 10.42 10.82 -5.52
CA ALA A 27 11.68 10.34 -4.96
C ALA A 27 11.43 9.42 -3.75
N PHE A 28 10.49 9.76 -2.89
CA PHE A 28 10.11 8.92 -1.76
C PHE A 28 9.69 7.52 -2.21
N PHE A 29 8.78 7.42 -3.16
CA PHE A 29 8.34 6.13 -3.68
C PHE A 29 9.47 5.35 -4.34
N SER A 30 10.31 6.03 -5.11
CA SER A 30 11.46 5.41 -5.75
C SER A 30 12.46 4.86 -4.73
N VAL A 31 12.78 5.62 -3.70
CA VAL A 31 13.68 5.19 -2.62
C VAL A 31 13.10 4.00 -1.86
N VAL A 32 11.81 4.02 -1.56
CA VAL A 32 11.13 2.90 -0.89
C VAL A 32 11.23 1.62 -1.73
N LYS A 33 10.89 1.70 -3.01
CA LYS A 33 10.94 0.55 -3.93
C LYS A 33 12.36 -0.02 -4.03
N ASN A 34 13.34 0.83 -4.21
CA ASN A 34 14.73 0.42 -4.36
C ASN A 34 15.28 -0.21 -3.08
N SER A 35 15.00 0.40 -1.93
CA SER A 35 15.46 -0.12 -0.63
C SER A 35 14.86 -1.49 -0.36
N MET A 36 13.58 -1.66 -0.61
CA MET A 36 12.90 -2.95 -0.42
C MET A 36 13.41 -3.99 -1.41
N SER A 37 13.68 -3.61 -2.64
CA SER A 37 14.26 -4.50 -3.66
C SER A 37 15.65 -4.98 -3.29
N ASN A 38 16.35 -4.26 -2.43
CA ASN A 38 17.64 -4.64 -1.87
C ASN A 38 17.53 -5.48 -0.58
N GLY A 39 16.32 -5.89 -0.22
CA GLY A 39 16.08 -6.75 0.93
C GLY A 39 15.84 -6.01 2.24
N ASN A 40 15.68 -4.69 2.20
CA ASN A 40 15.46 -3.90 3.41
C ASN A 40 13.98 -3.74 3.69
N ASN A 41 13.64 -3.72 4.97
CA ASN A 41 12.32 -3.27 5.44
C ASN A 41 12.44 -1.82 5.90
N ILE A 42 11.37 -1.06 5.79
CA ILE A 42 11.36 0.36 6.13
C ILE A 42 10.36 0.60 7.26
N TYR A 43 10.83 1.22 8.32
CA TYR A 43 10.02 1.49 9.51
C TYR A 43 9.83 3.00 9.64
N ILE A 44 8.56 3.46 9.55
CA ILE A 44 8.21 4.87 9.70
C ILE A 44 7.40 5.03 10.97
N ARG A 45 8.03 5.63 11.97
CA ARG A 45 7.43 5.83 13.29
C ARG A 45 6.08 6.56 13.20
N GLY A 46 5.06 5.99 13.85
CA GLY A 46 3.74 6.58 13.88
C GLY A 46 2.90 6.33 12.63
N PHE A 47 3.49 5.77 11.59
CA PHE A 47 2.80 5.48 10.34
C PHE A 47 2.68 3.97 10.10
N GLY A 48 3.82 3.29 9.97
CA GLY A 48 3.84 1.86 9.75
C GLY A 48 5.14 1.38 9.14
N SER A 49 5.14 0.14 8.70
CA SER A 49 6.30 -0.51 8.13
C SER A 49 6.00 -1.06 6.73
N PHE A 50 6.92 -0.82 5.81
CA PHE A 50 6.92 -1.47 4.51
C PHE A 50 7.85 -2.67 4.59
N ILE A 51 7.31 -3.87 4.43
CA ILE A 51 8.06 -5.11 4.65
C ILE A 51 8.03 -6.01 3.44
N ASN A 52 9.10 -6.79 3.28
CA ASN A 52 9.15 -7.91 2.34
C ASN A 52 8.50 -9.11 3.03
N LYS A 53 7.29 -9.46 2.59
CA LYS A 53 6.51 -10.55 3.19
C LYS A 53 6.66 -11.82 2.35
N LYS A 54 7.03 -12.90 3.03
CA LYS A 54 7.16 -14.20 2.40
C LYS A 54 5.80 -14.80 2.08
N ARG A 55 5.62 -15.24 0.85
CA ARG A 55 4.47 -16.03 0.42
C ARG A 55 4.92 -17.47 0.20
N LYS A 56 4.21 -18.40 0.84
CA LYS A 56 4.50 -19.82 0.74
C LYS A 56 4.22 -20.35 -0.66
N LYS A 57 4.89 -21.42 -1.04
CA LYS A 57 4.59 -22.19 -2.24
C LYS A 57 3.11 -22.54 -2.27
N LYS A 58 2.49 -22.33 -3.42
CA LYS A 58 1.05 -22.56 -3.60
C LYS A 58 0.81 -23.34 -4.89
N ILE A 59 -0.15 -24.26 -4.85
CA ILE A 59 -0.62 -24.96 -6.04
C ILE A 59 -1.98 -24.35 -6.40
N ALA A 60 -2.04 -23.68 -7.55
CA ALA A 60 -3.27 -23.15 -8.12
C ALA A 60 -3.70 -24.05 -9.27
N ARG A 61 -5.03 -24.25 -9.41
CA ARG A 61 -5.57 -25.05 -10.50
C ARG A 61 -6.23 -24.14 -11.53
N ASN A 62 -5.83 -24.30 -12.79
CA ASN A 62 -6.51 -23.63 -13.89
C ASN A 62 -7.69 -24.50 -14.31
N ILE A 63 -8.91 -24.07 -13.97
CA ILE A 63 -10.13 -24.83 -14.23
C ILE A 63 -10.40 -25.00 -15.73
N SER A 64 -10.12 -23.98 -16.53
CA SER A 64 -10.38 -24.02 -17.98
C SER A 64 -9.45 -24.99 -18.74
N ARG A 65 -8.22 -25.18 -18.25
CA ARG A 65 -7.23 -26.09 -18.86
C ARG A 65 -7.05 -27.40 -18.10
N ASN A 66 -7.71 -27.53 -16.97
CA ASN A 66 -7.58 -28.68 -16.06
C ASN A 66 -6.12 -29.04 -15.74
N THR A 67 -5.29 -28.00 -15.56
CA THR A 67 -3.87 -28.12 -15.24
C THR A 67 -3.58 -27.54 -13.87
N ALA A 68 -2.56 -28.08 -13.19
CA ALA A 68 -2.06 -27.51 -11.94
C ALA A 68 -0.94 -26.51 -12.27
N LEU A 69 -1.01 -25.33 -11.65
CA LEU A 69 0.03 -24.33 -11.73
C LEU A 69 0.73 -24.24 -10.37
N VAL A 70 2.04 -24.45 -10.37
CA VAL A 70 2.84 -24.31 -9.14
C VAL A 70 3.39 -22.90 -9.07
N ILE A 71 3.03 -22.20 -7.99
CA ILE A 71 3.56 -20.88 -7.66
C ILE A 71 4.61 -21.10 -6.57
N ASP A 72 5.89 -20.89 -6.92
CA ASP A 72 6.98 -21.06 -5.98
C ASP A 72 6.93 -20.01 -4.86
N GLU A 73 7.62 -20.33 -3.77
CA GLU A 73 7.83 -19.41 -2.67
C GLU A 73 8.46 -18.10 -3.17
N HIS A 74 7.94 -16.98 -2.76
CA HIS A 74 8.43 -15.67 -3.16
C HIS A 74 8.10 -14.60 -2.11
N TYR A 75 8.71 -13.42 -2.27
CA TYR A 75 8.46 -12.28 -1.39
C TYR A 75 7.65 -11.23 -2.13
N VAL A 76 6.75 -10.59 -1.42
CA VAL A 76 5.93 -9.49 -1.94
C VAL A 76 6.02 -8.29 -1.00
N PRO A 77 5.88 -7.06 -1.50
CA PRO A 77 5.80 -5.91 -0.62
C PRO A 77 4.47 -5.92 0.15
N ALA A 78 4.53 -5.58 1.43
CA ALA A 78 3.36 -5.46 2.28
C ALA A 78 3.51 -4.25 3.19
N PHE A 79 2.40 -3.66 3.58
CA PHE A 79 2.37 -2.56 4.52
C PHE A 79 1.72 -3.01 5.83
N LYS A 80 2.44 -2.81 6.94
CA LYS A 80 1.92 -3.08 8.28
C LYS A 80 1.72 -1.73 8.99
N PRO A 81 0.48 -1.29 9.23
CA PRO A 81 0.25 0.00 9.86
C PRO A 81 0.69 0.01 11.32
N ALA A 82 1.13 1.18 11.81
CA ALA A 82 1.42 1.38 13.21
C ALA A 82 0.13 1.37 14.04
N LYS A 83 0.23 1.03 15.32
CA LYS A 83 -0.94 0.95 16.22
C LYS A 83 -1.73 2.26 16.26
N ILE A 84 -1.04 3.39 16.28
CA ILE A 84 -1.68 4.71 16.30
C ILE A 84 -2.48 4.96 15.02
N PHE A 85 -1.99 4.50 13.88
CA PHE A 85 -2.69 4.59 12.61
C PHE A 85 -3.93 3.68 12.62
N VAL A 86 -3.78 2.44 13.08
CA VAL A 86 -4.91 1.51 13.20
C VAL A 86 -6.00 2.09 14.09
N SER A 87 -5.63 2.66 15.25
CA SER A 87 -6.58 3.28 16.16
C SER A 87 -7.32 4.46 15.53
N LYS A 88 -6.61 5.28 14.75
CA LYS A 88 -7.21 6.41 14.04
C LYS A 88 -8.29 5.96 13.06
N ILE A 89 -8.06 4.88 12.34
CA ILE A 89 -9.03 4.32 11.42
C ILE A 89 -10.20 3.69 12.18
N LYS A 90 -9.89 2.88 13.19
CA LYS A 90 -10.89 2.17 14.00
C LYS A 90 -11.86 3.14 14.69
N ASN A 91 -11.39 4.30 15.13
CA ASN A 91 -12.19 5.30 15.83
C ASN A 91 -12.83 6.33 14.91
N SER A 92 -12.61 6.25 13.59
CA SER A 92 -13.19 7.19 12.64
C SER A 92 -14.67 6.89 12.41
N GLU A 93 -15.54 7.87 12.68
CA GLU A 93 -16.98 7.75 12.40
C GLU A 93 -17.27 7.55 10.92
N LYS A 94 -16.52 8.22 10.06
CA LYS A 94 -16.67 8.09 8.59
C LYS A 94 -16.33 6.68 8.12
N VAL A 95 -15.30 6.07 8.70
CA VAL A 95 -14.90 4.70 8.36
C VAL A 95 -15.93 3.69 8.87
N LYS A 96 -16.49 3.90 10.06
CA LYS A 96 -17.54 3.04 10.61
C LYS A 96 -18.77 2.98 9.69
N LEU A 97 -19.06 4.05 8.97
CA LEU A 97 -20.15 4.10 8.01
C LEU A 97 -19.88 3.29 6.74
N LEU A 98 -18.65 2.85 6.52
CA LEU A 98 -18.27 2.06 5.36
C LEU A 98 -18.63 0.57 5.49
N ALA A 99 -19.14 0.13 6.63
CA ALA A 99 -19.50 -1.27 6.85
C ALA A 99 -20.46 -1.80 5.78
N GLU A 100 -21.40 -0.97 5.33
CA GLU A 100 -22.36 -1.29 4.27
C GLU A 100 -21.76 -1.29 2.87
N SER A 101 -20.57 -0.69 2.71
CA SER A 101 -19.86 -0.56 1.44
C SER A 101 -18.57 -1.38 1.41
N ALA A 102 -18.48 -2.43 2.23
CA ALA A 102 -17.25 -3.24 2.37
C ALA A 102 -16.78 -3.85 1.05
N GLU A 103 -17.69 -4.24 0.18
CA GLU A 103 -17.36 -4.80 -1.13
C GLU A 103 -16.68 -3.78 -2.04
N LYS A 104 -17.16 -2.53 -2.00
CA LYS A 104 -16.55 -1.44 -2.77
C LYS A 104 -15.12 -1.17 -2.34
N ILE A 105 -14.84 -1.24 -1.05
CA ILE A 105 -13.48 -1.09 -0.50
C ILE A 105 -12.57 -2.20 -1.02
N ARG A 106 -13.05 -3.44 -1.08
CA ARG A 106 -12.28 -4.56 -1.65
C ARG A 106 -11.93 -4.34 -3.11
N GLU A 107 -12.86 -3.83 -3.89
CA GLU A 107 -12.62 -3.51 -5.30
C GLU A 107 -11.52 -2.46 -5.45
N GLU A 108 -11.51 -1.43 -4.62
CA GLU A 108 -10.45 -0.41 -4.61
C GLU A 108 -9.09 -1.00 -4.23
N GLU A 109 -9.04 -1.95 -3.30
CA GLU A 109 -7.80 -2.64 -2.92
C GLU A 109 -7.26 -3.53 -4.03
N GLU A 110 -8.14 -4.19 -4.80
CA GLU A 110 -7.76 -5.02 -5.93
C GLU A 110 -7.19 -4.21 -7.10
N ASP A 111 -7.63 -2.96 -7.26
CA ASP A 111 -7.20 -2.06 -8.32
C ASP A 111 -5.87 -1.35 -8.03
N VAL A 112 -5.30 -1.54 -6.86
CA VAL A 112 -4.00 -0.95 -6.50
C VAL A 112 -2.85 -1.83 -6.98
N ASP A 113 -2.15 -1.35 -7.98
CA ASP A 113 -0.95 -2.00 -8.54
C ASP A 113 0.31 -1.76 -7.68
#